data_54ce8b01f1df5b13729fee59477995d1
#
_entry.id   54ce8b01f1df5b13729fee59477995d1
#
_cell.length_a   1.000
_cell.length_b   1.000
_cell.length_c   1.000
_cell.angle_alpha   90.00
_cell.angle_beta   90.00
_cell.angle_gamma   90.00
#
_symmetry.space_group_name_H-M   'P 1'
#
loop_
_entity.id
_entity.type
_entity.pdbx_description
1 polymer ?
#
loop_
_entity_poly.entity_id
_entity_poly.type
_entity_poly.pdbx_seq_one_letter_code
_entity_poly.pdbx_strand_id
1 'polypeptide(L)'
;MNTFNLFKSDQEDGNKKYVPYVIETSAGLNRNFLMFLCEAYEEQNVAKEGEPEDYRTVLHLDPRLAPITVAVLPLMKKDGLAEKAKEIQHMLKEDFVTDYDTSGTVGKRYRRQDEVGTPFCVTVDYDTIQEKKEDGTPNDLFNTVTVRYRDSMEQERVALDDLVTFIQKAIKNYKPVVRA
;
A
#
# COMPACT_ATOMS: atom_id res chain seq x y z
N MET A 1 33.14 14.45 -31.18
CA MET A 1 33.18 15.21 -29.91
C MET A 1 32.12 16.27 -29.98
N ASN A 2 31.01 16.09 -29.26
CA ASN A 2 29.98 17.16 -29.16
C ASN A 2 30.50 18.25 -28.24
N THR A 3 30.88 19.37 -28.81
CA THR A 3 31.17 20.59 -28.04
C THR A 3 29.85 21.12 -27.46
N PHE A 4 29.66 20.95 -26.17
CA PHE A 4 28.58 21.59 -25.44
C PHE A 4 28.75 23.11 -25.61
N ASN A 5 27.75 23.75 -26.20
CA ASN A 5 27.74 25.19 -26.37
C ASN A 5 27.39 25.82 -25.01
N LEU A 6 28.43 26.20 -24.25
CA LEU A 6 28.31 26.79 -22.90
C LEU A 6 27.68 28.18 -22.86
N PHE A 7 27.42 28.78 -24.04
CA PHE A 7 26.87 30.12 -24.14
C PHE A 7 25.40 30.09 -24.51
N LYS A 8 24.59 30.88 -23.81
CA LYS A 8 23.22 31.22 -24.17
C LYS A 8 23.21 32.60 -24.81
N SER A 9 22.27 32.88 -25.72
CA SER A 9 22.02 34.17 -26.31
C SER A 9 20.77 34.77 -25.67
N ASP A 10 20.87 36.01 -25.22
CA ASP A 10 19.72 36.79 -24.77
C ASP A 10 19.13 37.53 -25.98
N GLN A 11 17.90 37.15 -26.35
CA GLN A 11 17.22 37.75 -27.50
C GLN A 11 16.71 39.19 -27.24
N GLU A 12 16.48 39.52 -25.95
CA GLU A 12 16.00 40.82 -25.52
C GLU A 12 17.15 41.85 -25.40
N ASP A 13 18.39 41.36 -25.16
CA ASP A 13 19.60 42.19 -25.08
C ASP A 13 20.50 42.01 -26.32
N GLY A 14 19.93 42.14 -27.50
CA GLY A 14 20.66 42.17 -28.78
C GLY A 14 21.47 40.91 -29.11
N ASN A 15 21.04 39.74 -28.68
CA ASN A 15 21.74 38.47 -28.87
C ASN A 15 23.11 38.39 -28.13
N LYS A 16 23.26 39.11 -27.06
CA LYS A 16 24.48 39.07 -26.23
C LYS A 16 24.67 37.68 -25.66
N LYS A 17 25.88 37.17 -25.84
CA LYS A 17 26.24 35.85 -25.30
C LYS A 17 26.64 35.96 -23.83
N TYR A 18 26.07 35.06 -23.02
CA TYR A 18 26.41 34.96 -21.60
C TYR A 18 26.57 33.48 -21.18
N VAL A 19 27.29 33.25 -20.09
CA VAL A 19 27.36 31.95 -19.43
C VAL A 19 26.29 31.92 -18.34
N PRO A 20 25.25 31.06 -18.48
CA PRO A 20 24.20 31.02 -17.46
C PRO A 20 24.69 30.44 -16.16
N TYR A 21 24.15 30.91 -15.05
CA TYR A 21 24.27 30.19 -13.79
C TYR A 21 23.42 28.92 -13.85
N VAL A 22 23.99 27.84 -13.34
CA VAL A 22 23.29 26.55 -13.26
C VAL A 22 23.12 26.18 -11.79
N ILE A 23 21.90 25.85 -11.42
CA ILE A 23 21.59 25.22 -10.14
C ILE A 23 21.43 23.74 -10.43
N GLU A 24 22.37 22.93 -9.96
CA GLU A 24 22.33 21.48 -10.10
C GLU A 24 22.14 20.86 -8.73
N THR A 25 21.06 20.07 -8.59
CA THR A 25 20.83 19.25 -7.40
C THR A 25 21.19 17.81 -7.72
N SER A 26 21.95 17.17 -6.84
CA SER A 26 22.23 15.75 -6.93
C SER A 26 21.92 15.05 -5.62
N ALA A 27 21.37 13.83 -5.71
CA ALA A 27 21.06 13.01 -4.57
C ALA A 27 21.44 11.55 -4.85
N GLY A 28 22.01 10.89 -3.85
CA GLY A 28 22.36 9.48 -3.95
C GLY A 28 21.16 8.58 -3.76
N LEU A 29 20.77 7.80 -4.76
CA LEU A 29 19.61 6.90 -4.70
C LEU A 29 19.67 5.97 -3.47
N ASN A 30 20.80 5.29 -3.24
CA ASN A 30 20.93 4.34 -2.14
C ASN A 30 20.82 5.01 -0.76
N ARG A 31 21.32 6.24 -0.62
CA ARG A 31 21.18 7.00 0.64
C ARG A 31 19.74 7.39 0.91
N ASN A 32 19.04 7.86 -0.12
CA ASN A 32 17.62 8.19 0.01
C ASN A 32 16.79 6.95 0.34
N PHE A 33 17.06 5.82 -0.32
CA PHE A 33 16.40 4.56 -0.03
C PHE A 33 16.60 4.14 1.43
N LEU A 34 17.85 4.15 1.93
CA LEU A 34 18.13 3.83 3.32
C LEU A 34 17.43 4.79 4.29
N MET A 35 17.43 6.09 3.98
CA MET A 35 16.75 7.11 4.78
C MET A 35 15.24 6.81 4.90
N PHE A 36 14.57 6.50 3.79
CA PHE A 36 13.15 6.15 3.80
C PHE A 36 12.87 4.88 4.59
N LEU A 37 13.72 3.86 4.50
CA LEU A 37 13.56 2.64 5.30
C LEU A 37 13.73 2.91 6.80
N CYS A 38 14.77 3.64 7.20
CA CYS A 38 15.01 3.99 8.60
C CYS A 38 13.89 4.84 9.18
N GLU A 39 13.39 5.80 8.39
CA GLU A 39 12.25 6.64 8.78
C GLU A 39 10.95 5.85 8.88
N ALA A 40 10.75 4.87 8.01
CA ALA A 40 9.54 4.06 7.99
C ALA A 40 9.50 2.95 9.05
N TYR A 41 10.65 2.49 9.55
CA TYR A 41 10.76 1.33 10.45
C TYR A 41 10.26 1.63 11.86
N GLU A 42 9.40 0.76 12.38
CA GLU A 42 8.93 0.80 13.76
C GLU A 42 8.69 -0.62 14.30
N GLU A 43 9.02 -0.84 15.57
CA GLU A 43 8.58 -2.01 16.36
C GLU A 43 7.49 -1.55 17.32
N GLN A 44 6.28 -2.04 17.11
CA GLN A 44 5.11 -1.68 17.92
C GLN A 44 4.72 -2.83 18.82
N ASN A 45 4.60 -2.57 20.12
CA ASN A 45 3.97 -3.51 21.04
C ASN A 45 2.44 -3.42 20.86
N VAL A 46 1.84 -4.52 20.37
CA VAL A 46 0.40 -4.63 20.13
C VAL A 46 -0.30 -5.54 21.15
N ALA A 47 0.41 -5.93 22.22
CA ALA A 47 -0.17 -6.69 23.32
C ALA A 47 -1.29 -5.89 24.01
N LYS A 48 -2.34 -6.59 24.43
CA LYS A 48 -3.38 -5.99 25.26
C LYS A 48 -2.88 -5.87 26.70
N GLU A 49 -3.49 -4.95 27.44
CA GLU A 49 -3.17 -4.77 28.87
C GLU A 49 -3.30 -6.09 29.65
N GLY A 50 -2.20 -6.49 30.30
CA GLY A 50 -2.15 -7.75 31.07
C GLY A 50 -1.72 -8.99 30.26
N GLU A 51 -1.49 -8.87 28.95
CA GLU A 51 -0.95 -9.94 28.11
C GLU A 51 0.59 -9.82 27.99
N PRO A 52 1.29 -10.92 27.68
CA PRO A 52 2.71 -10.85 27.35
C PRO A 52 2.97 -9.91 26.17
N GLU A 53 4.11 -9.25 26.17
CA GLU A 53 4.53 -8.37 25.08
C GLU A 53 4.46 -9.09 23.73
N ASP A 54 3.82 -8.45 22.76
CA ASP A 54 3.66 -8.93 21.40
C ASP A 54 4.06 -7.80 20.42
N TYR A 55 5.25 -7.91 19.85
CA TYR A 55 5.79 -6.90 18.95
C TYR A 55 5.46 -7.21 17.49
N ARG A 56 5.02 -6.19 16.77
CA ARG A 56 4.99 -6.23 15.30
C ARG A 56 6.01 -5.27 14.73
N THR A 57 6.75 -5.73 13.74
CA THR A 57 7.58 -4.87 12.90
C THR A 57 6.72 -4.29 11.79
N VAL A 58 6.82 -2.99 11.56
CA VAL A 58 6.07 -2.31 10.51
C VAL A 58 6.95 -1.29 9.80
N LEU A 59 6.79 -1.23 8.47
CA LEU A 59 7.37 -0.17 7.64
C LEU A 59 6.25 0.81 7.23
N HIS A 60 6.21 1.98 7.84
CA HIS A 60 5.25 3.05 7.56
C HIS A 60 5.61 3.82 6.28
N LEU A 61 5.82 3.10 5.18
CA LEU A 61 6.09 3.70 3.89
C LEU A 61 4.88 4.46 3.38
N ASP A 62 5.11 5.60 2.74
CA ASP A 62 4.05 6.25 1.96
C ASP A 62 3.49 5.24 0.96
N PRO A 63 2.17 5.12 0.79
CA PRO A 63 1.57 4.16 -0.14
C PRO A 63 2.10 4.25 -1.57
N ARG A 64 2.61 5.42 -1.98
CA ARG A 64 3.22 5.65 -3.29
C ARG A 64 4.65 5.10 -3.41
N LEU A 65 5.30 4.83 -2.27
CA LEU A 65 6.65 4.27 -2.18
C LEU A 65 6.66 2.80 -1.77
N ALA A 66 5.53 2.29 -1.30
CA ALA A 66 5.40 0.90 -0.90
C ALA A 66 5.63 -0.05 -2.09
N PRO A 67 6.46 -1.10 -1.94
CA PRO A 67 6.73 -2.05 -3.03
C PRO A 67 5.49 -2.84 -3.45
N ILE A 68 4.57 -3.04 -2.53
CA ILE A 68 3.25 -3.65 -2.75
C ILE A 68 2.22 -2.67 -2.21
N THR A 69 1.23 -2.32 -3.03
CA THR A 69 0.18 -1.38 -2.64
C THR A 69 -0.97 -2.10 -1.93
N VAL A 70 -1.34 -3.27 -2.43
CA VAL A 70 -2.49 -4.04 -1.92
C VAL A 70 -2.14 -5.52 -1.84
N ALA A 71 -2.34 -6.14 -0.67
CA ALA A 71 -2.28 -7.58 -0.53
C ALA A 71 -3.68 -8.19 -0.45
N VAL A 72 -3.96 -9.22 -1.24
CA VAL A 72 -5.25 -9.93 -1.21
C VAL A 72 -5.08 -11.25 -0.48
N LEU A 73 -5.84 -11.41 0.59
CA LEU A 73 -5.69 -12.48 1.58
C LEU A 73 -7.02 -13.23 1.73
N PRO A 74 -7.19 -14.44 1.15
CA PRO A 74 -8.37 -15.23 1.44
C PRO A 74 -8.33 -15.71 2.90
N LEU A 75 -9.43 -15.68 3.61
CA LEU A 75 -9.50 -16.16 5.00
C LEU A 75 -9.00 -17.60 5.12
N MET A 76 -9.43 -18.45 4.19
CA MET A 76 -9.06 -19.86 4.08
C MET A 76 -8.78 -20.24 2.62
N LYS A 77 -8.12 -21.42 2.40
CA LYS A 77 -7.85 -21.97 1.06
C LYS A 77 -9.00 -22.84 0.51
N LYS A 78 -10.15 -22.83 1.15
CA LYS A 78 -11.28 -23.73 0.87
C LYS A 78 -12.49 -22.93 0.37
N ASP A 79 -13.47 -23.67 -0.09
CA ASP A 79 -14.84 -23.20 -0.31
C ASP A 79 -14.96 -22.04 -1.32
N GLY A 80 -14.05 -21.96 -2.29
CA GLY A 80 -14.07 -20.91 -3.33
C GLY A 80 -13.43 -19.58 -2.92
N LEU A 81 -13.00 -19.41 -1.64
CA LEU A 81 -12.38 -18.17 -1.16
C LEU A 81 -11.06 -17.85 -1.86
N ALA A 82 -10.24 -18.88 -2.11
CA ALA A 82 -8.96 -18.72 -2.78
C ALA A 82 -9.12 -18.28 -4.25
N GLU A 83 -10.11 -18.84 -4.94
CA GLU A 83 -10.48 -18.52 -6.31
C GLU A 83 -11.00 -17.08 -6.40
N LYS A 84 -11.93 -16.71 -5.51
CA LYS A 84 -12.46 -15.35 -5.44
C LYS A 84 -11.38 -14.32 -5.11
N ALA A 85 -10.47 -14.65 -4.21
CA ALA A 85 -9.35 -13.78 -3.88
C ALA A 85 -8.39 -13.56 -5.07
N LYS A 86 -8.15 -14.59 -5.90
CA LYS A 86 -7.37 -14.44 -7.13
C LYS A 86 -8.07 -13.59 -8.18
N GLU A 87 -9.39 -13.73 -8.31
CA GLU A 87 -10.21 -12.90 -9.18
C GLU A 87 -10.09 -11.41 -8.77
N ILE A 88 -10.25 -11.13 -7.47
CA ILE A 88 -10.10 -9.78 -6.93
C ILE A 88 -8.67 -9.26 -7.12
N GLN A 89 -7.66 -10.09 -6.87
CA GLN A 89 -6.27 -9.71 -7.14
C GLN A 89 -6.05 -9.37 -8.61
N HIS A 90 -6.62 -10.14 -9.52
CA HIS A 90 -6.49 -9.88 -10.96
C HIS A 90 -7.12 -8.54 -11.34
N MET A 91 -8.29 -8.24 -10.82
CA MET A 91 -8.96 -6.94 -10.99
C MET A 91 -8.09 -5.78 -10.47
N LEU A 92 -7.52 -5.93 -9.27
CA LEU A 92 -6.71 -4.87 -8.66
C LEU A 92 -5.34 -4.66 -9.34
N LYS A 93 -4.81 -5.66 -10.06
CA LYS A 93 -3.53 -5.54 -10.79
C LYS A 93 -3.52 -4.54 -11.92
N GLU A 94 -4.67 -4.15 -12.42
CA GLU A 94 -4.78 -3.13 -13.46
C GLU A 94 -4.38 -1.74 -12.94
N ASP A 95 -4.62 -1.48 -11.64
CA ASP A 95 -4.40 -0.17 -11.03
C ASP A 95 -3.26 -0.16 -9.99
N PHE A 96 -2.93 -1.31 -9.38
CA PHE A 96 -2.02 -1.39 -8.24
C PHE A 96 -0.99 -2.52 -8.35
N VAL A 97 0.14 -2.35 -7.66
CA VAL A 97 1.06 -3.47 -7.38
C VAL A 97 0.45 -4.33 -6.28
N THR A 98 0.13 -5.58 -6.60
CA THR A 98 -0.58 -6.47 -5.69
C THR A 98 0.22 -7.69 -5.29
N ASP A 99 0.00 -8.17 -4.07
CA ASP A 99 0.47 -9.47 -3.58
C ASP A 99 -0.71 -10.39 -3.23
N TYR A 100 -0.45 -11.70 -3.20
CA TYR A 100 -1.41 -12.72 -2.82
C TYR A 100 -0.76 -13.73 -1.89
N ASP A 101 -1.27 -13.86 -0.66
CA ASP A 101 -0.72 -14.77 0.33
C ASP A 101 -1.81 -15.63 0.97
N THR A 102 -1.52 -16.93 1.04
CA THR A 102 -2.38 -17.95 1.66
C THR A 102 -1.65 -18.76 2.73
N SER A 103 -0.43 -18.39 3.09
CA SER A 103 0.42 -19.17 3.98
C SER A 103 0.16 -18.85 5.45
N GLY A 104 -0.20 -19.86 6.23
CA GLY A 104 -0.46 -19.73 7.66
C GLY A 104 -1.80 -19.03 7.98
N THR A 105 -1.92 -18.48 9.18
CA THR A 105 -3.12 -17.75 9.62
C THR A 105 -3.18 -16.35 9.02
N VAL A 106 -4.38 -15.76 8.95
CA VAL A 106 -4.58 -14.40 8.44
C VAL A 106 -3.77 -13.37 9.23
N GLY A 107 -3.69 -13.52 10.55
CA GLY A 107 -2.86 -12.64 11.41
C GLY A 107 -1.38 -12.68 11.07
N LYS A 108 -0.81 -13.89 10.77
CA LYS A 108 0.58 -14.01 10.32
C LYS A 108 0.81 -13.37 8.95
N ARG A 109 -0.20 -13.42 8.08
CA ARG A 109 -0.13 -12.75 6.75
C ARG A 109 -0.16 -11.24 6.90
N TYR A 110 -1.01 -10.70 7.77
CA TYR A 110 -0.99 -9.26 8.07
C TYR A 110 0.38 -8.81 8.57
N ARG A 111 1.01 -9.55 9.48
CA ARG A 111 2.35 -9.20 9.98
C ARG A 111 3.40 -9.17 8.88
N ARG A 112 3.41 -10.15 7.98
CA ARG A 112 4.32 -10.13 6.82
C ARG A 112 4.10 -8.92 5.92
N GLN A 113 2.84 -8.51 5.71
CA GLN A 113 2.51 -7.33 4.92
C GLN A 113 2.87 -6.03 5.65
N ASP A 114 2.73 -5.99 6.98
CA ASP A 114 3.20 -4.88 7.81
C ASP A 114 4.73 -4.72 7.70
N GLU A 115 5.49 -5.84 7.75
CA GLU A 115 6.95 -5.88 7.58
C GLU A 115 7.41 -5.40 6.19
N VAL A 116 6.67 -5.72 5.13
CA VAL A 116 6.95 -5.25 3.76
C VAL A 116 6.56 -3.79 3.57
N GLY A 117 5.66 -3.29 4.43
CA GLY A 117 5.14 -1.93 4.34
C GLY A 117 3.95 -1.78 3.41
N THR A 118 3.20 -2.86 3.14
CA THR A 118 1.97 -2.84 2.33
C THR A 118 0.87 -2.06 3.04
N PRO A 119 0.37 -0.94 2.48
CA PRO A 119 -0.57 -0.06 3.17
C PRO A 119 -1.96 -0.66 3.34
N PHE A 120 -2.41 -1.53 2.42
CA PHE A 120 -3.75 -2.08 2.41
C PHE A 120 -3.74 -3.59 2.27
N CYS A 121 -4.49 -4.28 3.17
CA CYS A 121 -4.74 -5.71 3.04
C CYS A 121 -6.24 -5.92 2.80
N VAL A 122 -6.59 -6.58 1.71
CA VAL A 122 -7.95 -6.95 1.33
C VAL A 122 -8.19 -8.39 1.73
N THR A 123 -9.10 -8.62 2.68
CA THR A 123 -9.46 -9.97 3.13
C THR A 123 -10.76 -10.41 2.51
N VAL A 124 -10.73 -11.60 1.93
CA VAL A 124 -11.88 -12.29 1.33
C VAL A 124 -12.35 -13.37 2.30
N ASP A 125 -13.55 -13.25 2.79
CA ASP A 125 -14.17 -14.15 3.76
C ASP A 125 -15.46 -14.79 3.21
N TYR A 126 -16.15 -15.58 4.04
CA TYR A 126 -17.38 -16.27 3.65
C TYR A 126 -18.52 -15.30 3.29
N ASP A 127 -18.61 -14.16 4.00
CA ASP A 127 -19.63 -13.14 3.71
C ASP A 127 -19.43 -12.55 2.30
N THR A 128 -18.19 -12.49 1.81
CA THR A 128 -17.90 -12.01 0.45
C THR A 128 -18.55 -12.86 -0.64
N ILE A 129 -18.64 -14.19 -0.44
CA ILE A 129 -19.05 -15.15 -1.48
C ILE A 129 -20.46 -15.71 -1.27
N GLN A 130 -21.04 -15.57 -0.09
CA GLN A 130 -22.35 -16.14 0.26
C GLN A 130 -23.46 -15.11 0.06
N GLU A 131 -24.34 -15.36 -0.90
CA GLU A 131 -25.53 -14.52 -1.15
C GLU A 131 -26.56 -14.58 -0.02
N LYS A 132 -26.57 -15.68 0.71
CA LYS A 132 -27.52 -15.92 1.81
C LYS A 132 -26.79 -16.38 3.05
N LYS A 133 -27.27 -15.92 4.20
CA LYS A 133 -26.83 -16.39 5.51
C LYS A 133 -27.33 -17.82 5.78
N GLU A 134 -26.78 -18.47 6.81
CA GLU A 134 -27.20 -19.84 7.22
C GLU A 134 -28.71 -19.96 7.53
N ASP A 135 -29.35 -18.88 7.95
CA ASP A 135 -30.78 -18.79 8.21
C ASP A 135 -31.64 -18.59 6.94
N GLY A 136 -31.02 -18.49 5.76
CA GLY A 136 -31.65 -18.28 4.46
C GLY A 136 -32.01 -16.83 4.14
N THR A 137 -31.72 -15.89 5.03
CA THR A 137 -31.91 -14.46 4.78
C THR A 137 -30.83 -13.90 3.82
N PRO A 138 -31.11 -12.82 3.06
CA PRO A 138 -30.10 -12.16 2.23
C PRO A 138 -28.89 -11.74 3.06
N ASN A 139 -27.71 -11.89 2.50
CA ASN A 139 -26.48 -11.44 3.12
C ASN A 139 -26.11 -10.04 2.60
N ASP A 140 -26.29 -9.02 3.42
CA ASP A 140 -25.98 -7.63 3.08
C ASP A 140 -24.47 -7.39 2.85
N LEU A 141 -23.62 -8.35 3.25
CA LEU A 141 -22.18 -8.30 3.07
C LEU A 141 -21.70 -9.06 1.82
N PHE A 142 -22.65 -9.66 1.07
CA PHE A 142 -22.33 -10.31 -0.20
C PHE A 142 -21.66 -9.32 -1.16
N ASN A 143 -20.65 -9.80 -1.88
CA ASN A 143 -19.86 -8.98 -2.82
C ASN A 143 -19.16 -7.79 -2.17
N THR A 144 -18.80 -7.91 -0.88
CA THR A 144 -17.96 -6.94 -0.17
C THR A 144 -16.70 -7.60 0.37
N VAL A 145 -15.68 -6.82 0.68
CA VAL A 145 -14.41 -7.29 1.25
C VAL A 145 -14.02 -6.46 2.46
N THR A 146 -13.17 -7.02 3.33
CA THR A 146 -12.61 -6.26 4.44
C THR A 146 -11.28 -5.67 4.03
N VAL A 147 -11.15 -4.35 4.07
CA VAL A 147 -9.89 -3.63 3.86
C VAL A 147 -9.31 -3.27 5.22
N ARG A 148 -8.09 -3.73 5.50
CA ARG A 148 -7.32 -3.40 6.69
C ARG A 148 -6.24 -2.39 6.35
N TYR A 149 -6.15 -1.33 7.13
CA TYR A 149 -5.09 -0.33 7.07
C TYR A 149 -3.87 -0.80 7.89
N ARG A 150 -2.67 -0.71 7.30
CA ARG A 150 -1.42 -1.07 7.96
C ARG A 150 -1.18 -0.22 9.22
N ASP A 151 -1.35 1.09 9.11
CA ASP A 151 -0.92 2.03 10.15
C ASP A 151 -1.82 2.01 11.38
N SER A 152 -3.13 2.06 11.20
CA SER A 152 -4.10 2.04 12.31
C SER A 152 -4.56 0.65 12.73
N MET A 153 -4.32 -0.37 11.90
CA MET A 153 -4.90 -1.73 12.00
C MET A 153 -6.44 -1.75 11.93
N GLU A 154 -7.07 -0.63 11.69
CA GLU A 154 -8.51 -0.56 11.49
C GLU A 154 -8.94 -1.32 10.25
N GLN A 155 -10.17 -1.80 10.29
CA GLN A 155 -10.77 -2.58 9.21
C GLN A 155 -12.09 -1.93 8.80
N GLU A 156 -12.31 -1.86 7.49
CA GLU A 156 -13.50 -1.29 6.90
C GLU A 156 -14.07 -2.24 5.84
N ARG A 157 -15.40 -2.38 5.80
CA ARG A 157 -16.08 -3.20 4.81
C ARG A 157 -16.37 -2.37 3.57
N VAL A 158 -15.95 -2.85 2.41
CA VAL A 158 -16.03 -2.12 1.14
C VAL A 158 -16.65 -3.02 0.06
N ALA A 159 -17.58 -2.47 -0.72
CA ALA A 159 -18.14 -3.17 -1.87
C ALA A 159 -17.05 -3.38 -2.96
N LEU A 160 -17.09 -4.51 -3.66
CA LEU A 160 -16.10 -4.81 -4.70
C LEU A 160 -16.12 -3.79 -5.82
N ASP A 161 -17.29 -3.29 -6.20
CA ASP A 161 -17.45 -2.29 -7.26
C ASP A 161 -16.78 -0.95 -6.91
N ASP A 162 -16.70 -0.63 -5.62
CA ASP A 162 -16.10 0.61 -5.11
C ASP A 162 -14.62 0.47 -4.72
N LEU A 163 -14.10 -0.76 -4.66
CA LEU A 163 -12.82 -1.07 -4.03
C LEU A 163 -11.64 -0.31 -4.64
N VAL A 164 -11.54 -0.24 -5.97
CA VAL A 164 -10.48 0.49 -6.68
C VAL A 164 -10.53 1.98 -6.33
N THR A 165 -11.72 2.58 -6.46
CA THR A 165 -11.93 4.00 -6.15
C THR A 165 -11.65 4.31 -4.68
N PHE A 166 -12.03 3.41 -3.79
CA PHE A 166 -11.78 3.52 -2.36
C PHE A 166 -10.29 3.56 -2.05
N ILE A 167 -9.51 2.61 -2.58
CA ILE A 167 -8.06 2.55 -2.37
C ILE A 167 -7.35 3.77 -2.99
N GLN A 168 -7.74 4.20 -4.20
CA GLN A 168 -7.19 5.40 -4.84
C GLN A 168 -7.42 6.66 -3.98
N LYS A 169 -8.62 6.80 -3.40
CA LYS A 169 -8.93 7.90 -2.47
C LYS A 169 -8.11 7.81 -1.19
N ALA A 170 -7.94 6.61 -0.63
CA ALA A 170 -7.13 6.40 0.56
C ALA A 170 -5.67 6.77 0.32
N ILE A 171 -5.08 6.38 -0.82
CA ILE A 171 -3.72 6.78 -1.21
C ILE A 171 -3.60 8.30 -1.35
N LYS A 172 -4.56 8.94 -2.04
CA LYS A 172 -4.56 10.39 -2.27
C LYS A 172 -4.64 11.19 -0.96
N ASN A 173 -5.39 10.69 0.00
CA ASN A 173 -5.64 11.35 1.28
C ASN A 173 -4.70 10.87 2.40
N TYR A 174 -3.73 10.02 2.07
CA TYR A 174 -2.78 9.50 3.05
C TYR A 174 -2.04 10.62 3.78
N LYS A 175 -1.97 10.49 5.08
CA LYS A 175 -1.18 11.37 5.94
C LYS A 175 -0.10 10.52 6.62
N PRO A 176 1.17 10.92 6.53
CA PRO A 176 2.25 10.21 7.20
C PRO A 176 2.00 10.08 8.71
N VAL A 177 2.39 8.95 9.27
CA VAL A 177 2.38 8.76 10.72
C VAL A 177 3.41 9.70 11.33
N VAL A 178 2.94 10.63 12.15
CA VAL A 178 3.83 11.52 12.92
C VAL A 178 4.27 10.76 14.16
N ARG A 179 5.57 10.51 14.27
CA ARG A 179 6.17 9.89 15.46
C ARG A 179 6.54 10.95 16.46
N ALA A 180 6.25 10.67 17.72
CA ALA A 180 6.63 11.52 18.84
C ALA A 180 8.12 11.37 19.17
#